data_5c70e1abd470125be10fa4b5ae567c5b
#
_entry.id   5c70e1abd470125be10fa4b5ae567c5b
#
_cell.length_a   1.000
_cell.length_b   1.000
_cell.length_c   1.000
_cell.angle_alpha   90.00
_cell.angle_beta   90.00
_cell.angle_gamma   90.00
#
_symmetry.space_group_name_H-M   'P 1'
#
loop_
_entity.id
_entity.type
_entity.pdbx_description
1 polymer ?
#
loop_
_entity_poly.entity_id
_entity_poly.type
_entity_poly.pdbx_seq_one_letter_code
_entity_poly.pdbx_strand_id
1 'polypeptide(L)'
;MDIGVIGVGTMGKNHVRVYSELKRVSNLGVFDLNFAGAKEMREKHGATVYSSLEELLAHSDAVSVCVPTQFHNAVVMQVFSAGKSVLIEKPICATVEQATQLMKTAPSGITIGVGHIERFNPIVEEIRKIVKKPLYVEMKRHNPASARVTGSNVIEDLMIHDIDILLNVLFPFPGKICSAGNADVCSVLMRCGEVPVTLSASRKSSKKIRMIYVEEEEFTIEGDFMSQEVTIYRKPGQYTFEAERYVQENIIEKVMVNKLEPLKRELSTFTECVEYGLPFPITPDQAIHNLRICEEIQAGLSK
;
A
#
# COMPACT_ATOMS: atom_id res chain seq x y z
N MET A 1 12.26 -11.19 18.76
CA MET A 1 11.53 -10.00 19.26
C MET A 1 10.08 -10.35 19.50
N ASP A 2 9.40 -9.62 20.36
CA ASP A 2 8.01 -9.84 20.73
C ASP A 2 7.13 -8.83 20.00
N ILE A 3 6.17 -9.34 19.21
CA ILE A 3 5.32 -8.53 18.35
C ILE A 3 3.87 -8.59 18.81
N GLY A 4 3.22 -7.43 18.87
CA GLY A 4 1.79 -7.29 19.12
C GLY A 4 1.01 -6.94 17.85
N VAL A 5 -0.19 -7.51 17.69
CA VAL A 5 -1.15 -7.07 16.66
C VAL A 5 -2.40 -6.54 17.33
N ILE A 6 -2.70 -5.28 17.08
CA ILE A 6 -3.85 -4.56 17.64
C ILE A 6 -4.95 -4.49 16.58
N GLY A 7 -6.05 -5.19 16.84
CA GLY A 7 -7.14 -5.38 15.87
C GLY A 7 -6.91 -6.62 14.99
N VAL A 8 -7.80 -7.60 15.08
CA VAL A 8 -7.75 -8.85 14.28
C VAL A 8 -8.92 -8.93 13.27
N GLY A 9 -9.20 -7.80 12.63
CA GLY A 9 -10.02 -7.74 11.43
C GLY A 9 -9.35 -8.44 10.23
N THR A 10 -9.79 -8.14 9.01
CA THR A 10 -9.25 -8.81 7.81
C THR A 10 -7.72 -8.65 7.68
N MET A 11 -7.19 -7.42 7.85
CA MET A 11 -5.74 -7.20 7.75
C MET A 11 -4.99 -7.73 8.97
N GLY A 12 -5.50 -7.51 10.18
CA GLY A 12 -4.84 -8.01 11.38
C GLY A 12 -4.68 -9.53 11.41
N LYS A 13 -5.66 -10.29 10.93
CA LYS A 13 -5.54 -11.76 10.76
C LYS A 13 -4.41 -12.13 9.81
N ASN A 14 -4.23 -11.38 8.72
CA ASN A 14 -3.11 -11.60 7.80
C ASN A 14 -1.77 -11.25 8.45
N HIS A 15 -1.70 -10.16 9.23
CA HIS A 15 -0.50 -9.81 10.00
C HIS A 15 -0.13 -10.91 11.00
N VAL A 16 -1.10 -11.40 11.78
CA VAL A 16 -0.89 -12.50 12.73
C VAL A 16 -0.34 -13.74 12.03
N ARG A 17 -0.97 -14.15 10.90
CA ARG A 17 -0.50 -15.29 10.10
C ARG A 17 0.95 -15.09 9.66
N VAL A 18 1.26 -13.96 9.06
CA VAL A 18 2.61 -13.71 8.54
C VAL A 18 3.63 -13.62 9.66
N TYR A 19 3.34 -12.90 10.76
CA TYR A 19 4.26 -12.83 11.90
C TYR A 19 4.53 -14.21 12.52
N SER A 20 3.53 -15.10 12.57
CA SER A 20 3.73 -16.47 13.05
C SER A 20 4.69 -17.30 12.19
N GLU A 21 4.93 -16.91 10.96
CA GLU A 21 5.86 -17.55 10.03
C GLU A 21 7.28 -16.93 10.07
N LEU A 22 7.44 -15.76 10.68
CA LEU A 22 8.73 -15.06 10.71
C LEU A 22 9.63 -15.55 11.84
N LYS A 23 10.80 -16.06 11.50
CA LYS A 23 11.79 -16.55 12.48
C LYS A 23 12.28 -15.49 13.48
N ARG A 24 12.17 -14.19 13.15
CA ARG A 24 12.54 -13.09 14.05
C ARG A 24 11.53 -12.85 15.17
N VAL A 25 10.31 -13.32 15.01
CA VAL A 25 9.25 -13.19 16.03
C VAL A 25 9.36 -14.35 17.01
N SER A 26 9.69 -14.03 18.26
CA SER A 26 9.79 -15.01 19.35
C SER A 26 8.44 -15.24 20.00
N ASN A 27 7.72 -14.17 20.31
CA ASN A 27 6.38 -14.21 20.86
C ASN A 27 5.45 -13.32 20.03
N LEU A 28 4.24 -13.80 19.80
CA LEU A 28 3.21 -13.10 19.05
C LEU A 28 2.01 -12.87 19.96
N GLY A 29 1.69 -11.60 20.21
CA GLY A 29 0.55 -11.16 21.01
C GLY A 29 -0.56 -10.60 20.13
N VAL A 30 -1.81 -10.72 20.57
CA VAL A 30 -2.96 -10.10 19.92
C VAL A 30 -3.89 -9.45 20.94
N PHE A 31 -4.47 -8.31 20.55
CA PHE A 31 -5.54 -7.65 21.28
C PHE A 31 -6.63 -7.21 20.30
N ASP A 32 -7.87 -7.52 20.61
CA ASP A 32 -9.06 -7.05 19.89
C ASP A 32 -10.24 -6.94 20.86
N LEU A 33 -11.08 -5.94 20.68
CA LEU A 33 -12.34 -5.82 21.42
C LEU A 33 -13.29 -6.98 21.13
N ASN A 34 -13.18 -7.59 19.95
CA ASN A 34 -13.86 -8.84 19.62
C ASN A 34 -13.00 -10.03 20.08
N PHE A 35 -13.21 -10.45 21.32
CA PHE A 35 -12.46 -11.56 21.94
C PHE A 35 -12.54 -12.87 21.14
N ALA A 36 -13.64 -13.14 20.43
CA ALA A 36 -13.77 -14.35 19.61
C ALA A 36 -12.76 -14.35 18.44
N GLY A 37 -12.55 -13.20 17.81
CA GLY A 37 -11.53 -13.05 16.77
C GLY A 37 -10.11 -13.24 17.29
N ALA A 38 -9.80 -12.69 18.46
CA ALA A 38 -8.50 -12.88 19.11
C ALA A 38 -8.26 -14.36 19.50
N LYS A 39 -9.27 -15.04 20.02
CA LYS A 39 -9.21 -16.48 20.35
C LYS A 39 -8.94 -17.34 19.10
N GLU A 40 -9.58 -17.01 17.96
CA GLU A 40 -9.30 -17.67 16.68
C GLU A 40 -7.80 -17.59 16.30
N MET A 41 -7.16 -16.44 16.54
CA MET A 41 -5.73 -16.26 16.26
C MET A 41 -4.84 -17.11 17.16
N ARG A 42 -5.22 -17.27 18.42
CA ARG A 42 -4.54 -18.22 19.33
C ARG A 42 -4.63 -19.64 18.82
N GLU A 43 -5.83 -20.10 18.44
CA GLU A 43 -6.06 -21.46 17.99
C GLU A 43 -5.33 -21.80 16.68
N LYS A 44 -5.29 -20.84 15.73
CA LYS A 44 -4.69 -21.06 14.41
C LYS A 44 -3.20 -20.79 14.33
N HIS A 45 -2.69 -19.84 15.10
CA HIS A 45 -1.34 -19.31 14.95
C HIS A 45 -0.53 -19.29 16.25
N GLY A 46 -1.09 -19.79 17.36
CA GLY A 46 -0.39 -19.83 18.63
C GLY A 46 -0.21 -18.45 19.29
N ALA A 47 -0.93 -17.42 18.85
CA ALA A 47 -0.80 -16.08 19.40
C ALA A 47 -1.31 -16.00 20.84
N THR A 48 -0.61 -15.25 21.71
CA THR A 48 -1.08 -14.94 23.06
C THR A 48 -2.17 -13.89 23.00
N VAL A 49 -3.32 -14.18 23.60
CA VAL A 49 -4.43 -13.21 23.68
C VAL A 49 -4.31 -12.40 24.95
N TYR A 50 -4.18 -11.09 24.82
CA TYR A 50 -4.15 -10.16 25.95
C TYR A 50 -5.52 -9.59 26.25
N SER A 51 -5.80 -9.30 27.51
CA SER A 51 -7.09 -8.81 27.98
C SER A 51 -7.25 -7.29 27.79
N SER A 52 -6.15 -6.56 27.69
CA SER A 52 -6.13 -5.13 27.46
C SER A 52 -4.99 -4.72 26.50
N LEU A 53 -5.11 -3.51 25.96
CA LEU A 53 -4.07 -2.93 25.12
C LEU A 53 -2.79 -2.67 25.92
N GLU A 54 -2.92 -2.19 27.15
CA GLU A 54 -1.78 -1.94 28.05
C GLU A 54 -0.99 -3.22 28.32
N GLU A 55 -1.69 -4.33 28.54
CA GLU A 55 -1.07 -5.63 28.76
C GLU A 55 -0.31 -6.10 27.51
N LEU A 56 -0.91 -5.96 26.32
CA LEU A 56 -0.22 -6.27 25.07
C LEU A 56 1.04 -5.41 24.90
N LEU A 57 0.94 -4.09 25.11
CA LEU A 57 2.06 -3.17 24.95
C LEU A 57 3.19 -3.45 25.93
N ALA A 58 2.88 -3.85 27.18
CA ALA A 58 3.88 -4.22 28.17
C ALA A 58 4.72 -5.45 27.74
N HIS A 59 4.15 -6.33 26.92
CA HIS A 59 4.77 -7.58 26.46
C HIS A 59 5.21 -7.55 24.99
N SER A 60 5.30 -6.38 24.37
CA SER A 60 5.70 -6.23 22.96
C SER A 60 6.90 -5.30 22.83
N ASP A 61 7.81 -5.60 21.91
CA ASP A 61 8.87 -4.70 21.46
C ASP A 61 8.32 -3.72 20.40
N ALA A 62 7.45 -4.23 19.53
CA ALA A 62 6.81 -3.47 18.46
C ALA A 62 5.40 -3.99 18.18
N VAL A 63 4.56 -3.17 17.56
CA VAL A 63 3.18 -3.54 17.25
C VAL A 63 2.76 -3.17 15.85
N SER A 64 1.80 -3.94 15.30
CA SER A 64 1.01 -3.53 14.13
C SER A 64 -0.37 -3.06 14.57
N VAL A 65 -0.78 -1.87 14.10
CA VAL A 65 -2.11 -1.30 14.34
C VAL A 65 -2.98 -1.55 13.11
N CYS A 66 -3.93 -2.49 13.26
CA CYS A 66 -4.83 -2.99 12.21
C CYS A 66 -6.31 -2.76 12.55
N VAL A 67 -6.60 -1.82 13.44
CA VAL A 67 -7.98 -1.41 13.78
C VAL A 67 -8.59 -0.59 12.63
N PRO A 68 -9.90 -0.34 12.60
CA PRO A 68 -10.49 0.59 11.62
C PRO A 68 -9.84 1.98 11.72
N THR A 69 -9.65 2.64 10.57
CA THR A 69 -8.90 3.90 10.43
C THR A 69 -9.28 5.00 11.42
N GLN A 70 -10.59 5.11 11.73
CA GLN A 70 -11.09 6.10 12.69
C GLN A 70 -10.49 5.97 14.09
N PHE A 71 -9.95 4.81 14.44
CA PHE A 71 -9.34 4.53 15.75
C PHE A 71 -7.81 4.60 15.71
N HIS A 72 -7.17 4.73 14.53
CA HIS A 72 -5.71 4.75 14.41
C HIS A 72 -5.09 5.80 15.33
N ASN A 73 -5.56 7.05 15.28
CA ASN A 73 -5.02 8.13 16.10
C ASN A 73 -5.02 7.80 17.60
N ALA A 74 -6.16 7.35 18.13
CA ALA A 74 -6.30 7.06 19.56
C ALA A 74 -5.45 5.86 20.02
N VAL A 75 -5.36 4.83 19.19
CA VAL A 75 -4.56 3.63 19.50
C VAL A 75 -3.07 3.94 19.39
N VAL A 76 -2.64 4.62 18.33
CA VAL A 76 -1.22 4.96 18.12
C VAL A 76 -0.71 5.90 19.20
N MET A 77 -1.50 6.84 19.72
CA MET A 77 -1.13 7.65 20.87
C MET A 77 -0.79 6.82 22.11
N GLN A 78 -1.54 5.73 22.37
CA GLN A 78 -1.22 4.81 23.47
C GLN A 78 0.08 4.03 23.22
N VAL A 79 0.29 3.60 21.94
CA VAL A 79 1.55 2.95 21.53
C VAL A 79 2.74 3.89 21.72
N PHE A 80 2.60 5.17 21.33
CA PHE A 80 3.64 6.20 21.55
C PHE A 80 3.91 6.45 23.02
N SER A 81 2.85 6.54 23.84
CA SER A 81 2.99 6.68 25.30
C SER A 81 3.73 5.50 25.94
N ALA A 82 3.61 4.32 25.39
CA ALA A 82 4.35 3.14 25.81
C ALA A 82 5.76 3.04 25.19
N GLY A 83 6.17 3.98 24.33
CA GLY A 83 7.48 4.01 23.69
C GLY A 83 7.74 2.84 22.73
N LYS A 84 6.71 2.28 22.10
CA LYS A 84 6.85 1.11 21.24
C LYS A 84 6.94 1.48 19.78
N SER A 85 7.77 0.74 19.03
CA SER A 85 7.80 0.83 17.57
C SER A 85 6.47 0.38 16.96
N VAL A 86 6.04 0.99 15.83
CA VAL A 86 4.72 0.75 15.29
C VAL A 86 4.69 0.72 13.76
N LEU A 87 3.97 -0.27 13.23
CA LEU A 87 3.49 -0.31 11.86
C LEU A 87 1.99 0.02 11.86
N ILE A 88 1.62 1.14 11.25
CA ILE A 88 0.23 1.62 11.18
C ILE A 88 -0.34 1.23 9.83
N GLU A 89 -1.47 0.53 9.79
CA GLU A 89 -2.16 0.25 8.53
C GLU A 89 -2.62 1.52 7.81
N LYS A 90 -2.71 1.43 6.49
CA LYS A 90 -3.21 2.54 5.66
C LYS A 90 -4.74 2.70 5.77
N PRO A 91 -5.27 3.92 5.63
CA PRO A 91 -4.58 5.21 5.73
C PRO A 91 -4.03 5.46 7.15
N ILE A 92 -2.95 6.22 7.27
CA ILE A 92 -2.29 6.48 8.56
C ILE A 92 -3.24 7.03 9.63
N CYS A 93 -4.18 7.90 9.26
CA CYS A 93 -5.29 8.44 10.06
C CYS A 93 -6.49 8.74 9.17
N ALA A 94 -7.61 9.17 9.77
CA ALA A 94 -8.81 9.55 9.02
C ALA A 94 -8.63 10.88 8.27
N THR A 95 -7.80 11.80 8.77
CA THR A 95 -7.50 13.08 8.12
C THR A 95 -6.02 13.44 8.20
N VAL A 96 -5.57 14.29 7.27
CA VAL A 96 -4.21 14.85 7.26
C VAL A 96 -3.93 15.62 8.55
N GLU A 97 -4.91 16.36 9.08
CA GLU A 97 -4.76 17.09 10.31
C GLU A 97 -4.48 16.16 11.50
N GLN A 98 -5.27 15.09 11.65
CA GLN A 98 -5.05 14.09 12.70
C GLN A 98 -3.66 13.45 12.58
N ALA A 99 -3.28 13.02 11.37
CA ALA A 99 -1.97 12.42 11.15
C ALA A 99 -0.81 13.38 11.48
N THR A 100 -0.94 14.65 11.08
CA THR A 100 0.06 15.67 11.35
C THR A 100 0.18 15.95 12.86
N GLN A 101 -0.92 16.01 13.59
CA GLN A 101 -0.90 16.19 15.05
C GLN A 101 -0.33 14.97 15.76
N LEU A 102 -0.71 13.77 15.33
CA LEU A 102 -0.20 12.52 15.88
C LEU A 102 1.32 12.44 15.77
N MET A 103 1.89 12.78 14.61
CA MET A 103 3.35 12.72 14.42
C MET A 103 4.13 13.74 15.26
N LYS A 104 3.51 14.84 15.70
CA LYS A 104 4.16 15.77 16.67
C LYS A 104 4.35 15.15 18.05
N THR A 105 3.59 14.11 18.39
CA THR A 105 3.67 13.40 19.67
C THR A 105 4.55 12.14 19.60
N ALA A 106 5.10 11.84 18.44
CA ALA A 106 5.93 10.66 18.23
C ALA A 106 7.20 10.72 19.10
N PRO A 107 7.47 9.68 19.90
CA PRO A 107 8.69 9.63 20.69
C PRO A 107 9.92 9.40 19.79
N SER A 108 11.07 9.89 20.24
CA SER A 108 12.34 9.58 19.58
C SER A 108 12.77 8.15 19.82
N GLY A 109 13.55 7.60 18.90
CA GLY A 109 14.20 6.28 19.09
C GLY A 109 13.32 5.07 18.77
N ILE A 110 12.10 5.26 18.28
CA ILE A 110 11.25 4.19 17.80
C ILE A 110 11.19 4.15 16.27
N THR A 111 10.92 2.97 15.71
CA THR A 111 10.62 2.81 14.28
C THR A 111 9.12 3.02 14.05
N ILE A 112 8.77 3.94 13.16
CA ILE A 112 7.39 4.18 12.74
C ILE A 112 7.28 3.91 11.25
N GLY A 113 6.41 2.99 10.87
CA GLY A 113 6.11 2.65 9.49
C GLY A 113 4.62 2.76 9.18
N VAL A 114 4.29 2.90 7.88
CA VAL A 114 2.90 2.87 7.41
C VAL A 114 2.71 1.76 6.38
N GLY A 115 1.64 0.98 6.53
CA GLY A 115 1.35 -0.24 5.78
C GLY A 115 0.87 -0.01 4.36
N HIS A 116 1.66 0.62 3.50
CA HIS A 116 1.41 0.67 2.06
C HIS A 116 1.98 -0.58 1.37
N ILE A 117 1.36 -1.72 1.64
CA ILE A 117 1.77 -3.06 1.23
C ILE A 117 2.15 -3.18 -0.26
N GLU A 118 1.45 -2.48 -1.16
CA GLU A 118 1.71 -2.59 -2.61
C GLU A 118 3.09 -2.04 -3.00
N ARG A 119 3.74 -1.21 -2.17
CA ARG A 119 5.12 -0.79 -2.40
C ARG A 119 6.12 -1.95 -2.27
N PHE A 120 5.75 -2.99 -1.54
CA PHE A 120 6.53 -4.23 -1.41
C PHE A 120 6.22 -5.27 -2.47
N ASN A 121 5.31 -4.96 -3.40
CA ASN A 121 5.07 -5.81 -4.56
C ASN A 121 6.31 -5.81 -5.46
N PRO A 122 6.86 -6.98 -5.82
CA PRO A 122 8.15 -7.04 -6.51
C PRO A 122 8.17 -6.35 -7.87
N ILE A 123 7.02 -6.23 -8.55
CA ILE A 123 6.97 -5.51 -9.83
C ILE A 123 7.26 -4.01 -9.68
N VAL A 124 6.99 -3.42 -8.51
CA VAL A 124 7.23 -1.99 -8.26
C VAL A 124 8.70 -1.66 -8.35
N GLU A 125 9.56 -2.52 -7.78
CA GLU A 125 11.01 -2.34 -7.86
C GLU A 125 11.52 -2.51 -9.30
N GLU A 126 11.00 -3.50 -10.05
CA GLU A 126 11.38 -3.70 -11.44
C GLU A 126 10.94 -2.53 -12.33
N ILE A 127 9.71 -2.05 -12.18
CA ILE A 127 9.20 -0.88 -12.90
C ILE A 127 10.07 0.35 -12.59
N ARG A 128 10.44 0.58 -11.32
CA ARG A 128 11.33 1.69 -10.92
C ARG A 128 12.70 1.64 -11.59
N LYS A 129 13.24 0.43 -11.81
CA LYS A 129 14.53 0.24 -12.52
C LYS A 129 14.42 0.56 -14.01
N ILE A 130 13.28 0.25 -14.62
CA ILE A 130 13.05 0.34 -16.07
C ILE A 130 12.61 1.74 -16.48
N VAL A 131 11.65 2.33 -15.78
CA VAL A 131 11.08 3.66 -16.06
C VAL A 131 12.12 4.75 -15.85
N LYS A 132 12.33 5.60 -16.87
CA LYS A 132 13.30 6.71 -16.84
C LYS A 132 12.67 8.06 -17.22
N LYS A 133 11.91 8.09 -18.31
CA LYS A 133 11.31 9.30 -18.89
C LYS A 133 9.89 9.00 -19.35
N PRO A 134 8.95 8.75 -18.43
CA PRO A 134 7.59 8.40 -18.81
C PRO A 134 6.93 9.56 -19.55
N LEU A 135 6.21 9.22 -20.62
CA LEU A 135 5.38 10.13 -21.42
C LEU A 135 3.92 10.08 -20.99
N TYR A 136 3.49 8.93 -20.49
CA TYR A 136 2.13 8.70 -19.99
C TYR A 136 2.15 7.58 -18.93
N VAL A 137 1.31 7.69 -17.91
CA VAL A 137 1.10 6.64 -16.90
C VAL A 137 -0.40 6.44 -16.67
N GLU A 138 -0.84 5.18 -16.71
CA GLU A 138 -2.18 4.78 -16.28
C GLU A 138 -2.09 3.72 -15.19
N MET A 139 -2.88 3.89 -14.11
CA MET A 139 -3.04 2.86 -13.09
C MET A 139 -4.52 2.56 -12.87
N LYS A 140 -4.83 1.28 -12.75
CA LYS A 140 -6.20 0.81 -12.62
C LYS A 140 -6.32 -0.20 -11.49
N ARG A 141 -7.17 0.12 -10.51
CA ARG A 141 -7.40 -0.71 -9.32
C ARG A 141 -8.88 -0.94 -9.09
N HIS A 142 -9.39 -2.03 -9.65
CA HIS A 142 -10.78 -2.43 -9.54
C HIS A 142 -10.90 -3.70 -8.71
N ASN A 143 -11.76 -3.68 -7.68
CA ASN A 143 -11.92 -4.82 -6.78
C ASN A 143 -13.39 -4.98 -6.33
N PRO A 144 -14.18 -5.87 -6.94
CA PRO A 144 -15.56 -6.10 -6.55
C PRO A 144 -15.71 -6.57 -5.09
N ALA A 145 -14.69 -7.23 -4.52
CA ALA A 145 -14.72 -7.66 -3.12
C ALA A 145 -14.68 -6.48 -2.14
N SER A 146 -14.18 -5.29 -2.53
CA SER A 146 -14.20 -4.07 -1.72
C SER A 146 -15.59 -3.49 -1.50
N ALA A 147 -16.62 -3.95 -2.19
CA ALA A 147 -18.01 -3.55 -1.93
C ALA A 147 -18.48 -3.88 -0.51
N ARG A 148 -17.78 -4.77 0.20
CA ARG A 148 -18.06 -5.11 1.63
C ARG A 148 -17.46 -4.10 2.61
N VAL A 149 -16.55 -3.24 2.18
CA VAL A 149 -15.90 -2.24 3.03
C VAL A 149 -16.88 -1.10 3.23
N THR A 150 -17.28 -0.89 4.47
CA THR A 150 -18.14 0.22 4.92
C THR A 150 -17.29 1.25 5.65
N GLY A 151 -17.65 2.52 5.54
CA GLY A 151 -16.98 3.60 6.29
C GLY A 151 -15.75 4.20 5.60
N SER A 152 -15.38 3.75 4.37
CA SER A 152 -14.37 4.40 3.55
C SER A 152 -14.81 4.48 2.09
N ASN A 153 -14.32 5.48 1.35
CA ASN A 153 -14.54 5.61 -0.08
C ASN A 153 -13.48 4.80 -0.88
N VAL A 154 -13.68 4.69 -2.20
CA VAL A 154 -12.81 3.93 -3.08
C VAL A 154 -11.41 4.54 -3.23
N ILE A 155 -11.26 5.83 -2.94
CA ILE A 155 -10.00 6.56 -3.02
C ILE A 155 -9.09 6.09 -1.87
N GLU A 156 -9.57 6.12 -0.63
CA GLU A 156 -8.83 5.70 0.57
C GLU A 156 -8.66 4.18 0.67
N ASP A 157 -9.62 3.41 0.11
CA ASP A 157 -9.54 1.95 0.16
C ASP A 157 -8.62 1.38 -0.92
N LEU A 158 -8.77 1.82 -2.17
CA LEU A 158 -8.10 1.26 -3.33
C LEU A 158 -7.08 2.20 -3.96
N MET A 159 -7.47 3.43 -4.32
CA MET A 159 -6.63 4.33 -5.12
C MET A 159 -5.38 4.79 -4.37
N ILE A 160 -5.43 4.87 -3.04
CA ILE A 160 -4.31 5.28 -2.19
C ILE A 160 -3.04 4.45 -2.42
N HIS A 161 -3.17 3.18 -2.81
CA HIS A 161 -2.03 2.33 -3.16
C HIS A 161 -1.34 2.79 -4.44
N ASP A 162 -2.14 3.21 -5.43
CA ASP A 162 -1.63 3.69 -6.71
C ASP A 162 -1.05 5.10 -6.56
N ILE A 163 -1.68 5.94 -5.73
CA ILE A 163 -1.15 7.25 -5.33
C ILE A 163 0.21 7.09 -4.65
N ASP A 164 0.35 6.14 -3.74
CA ASP A 164 1.61 5.87 -3.05
C ASP A 164 2.74 5.47 -4.02
N ILE A 165 2.48 4.56 -4.94
CA ILE A 165 3.45 4.15 -5.96
C ILE A 165 3.79 5.33 -6.86
N LEU A 166 2.78 6.05 -7.31
CA LEU A 166 2.96 7.20 -8.20
C LEU A 166 3.90 8.25 -7.59
N LEU A 167 3.62 8.69 -6.36
CA LEU A 167 4.32 9.80 -5.72
C LEU A 167 5.67 9.42 -5.09
N ASN A 168 5.80 8.21 -4.63
CA ASN A 168 6.99 7.81 -3.88
C ASN A 168 7.93 6.89 -4.66
N VAL A 169 7.55 6.49 -5.88
CA VAL A 169 8.37 5.63 -6.74
C VAL A 169 8.63 6.28 -8.11
N LEU A 170 7.61 6.88 -8.73
CA LEU A 170 7.70 7.37 -10.11
C LEU A 170 7.89 8.88 -10.20
N PHE A 171 7.17 9.68 -9.39
CA PHE A 171 7.18 11.14 -9.48
C PHE A 171 7.26 11.81 -8.11
N PRO A 172 8.06 12.88 -7.95
CA PRO A 172 8.21 13.54 -6.65
C PRO A 172 6.98 14.36 -6.23
N PHE A 173 6.22 14.92 -7.19
CA PHE A 173 5.08 15.79 -6.89
C PHE A 173 4.00 15.72 -7.97
N PRO A 174 2.70 15.64 -7.59
CA PRO A 174 1.60 15.86 -8.51
C PRO A 174 1.42 17.36 -8.77
N GLY A 175 0.97 17.69 -9.99
CA GLY A 175 0.47 19.01 -10.31
C GLY A 175 -1.05 19.07 -10.19
N LYS A 176 -1.70 19.71 -11.18
CA LYS A 176 -3.17 19.86 -11.20
C LYS A 176 -3.87 18.50 -11.23
N ILE A 177 -4.89 18.36 -10.37
CA ILE A 177 -5.72 17.16 -10.24
C ILE A 177 -7.14 17.49 -10.71
N CYS A 178 -7.72 16.60 -11.52
CA CYS A 178 -9.11 16.63 -11.91
C CYS A 178 -9.71 15.25 -11.61
N SER A 179 -10.80 15.20 -10.86
CA SER A 179 -11.47 13.96 -10.47
C SER A 179 -12.92 13.94 -10.88
N ALA A 180 -13.44 12.74 -11.18
CA ALA A 180 -14.85 12.50 -11.47
C ALA A 180 -15.27 11.15 -10.93
N GLY A 181 -16.50 11.06 -10.40
CA GLY A 181 -17.03 9.80 -9.87
C GLY A 181 -17.83 9.97 -8.58
N ASN A 182 -17.77 8.96 -7.72
CA ASN A 182 -18.45 8.90 -6.44
C ASN A 182 -17.68 8.03 -5.44
N ALA A 183 -18.27 7.74 -4.28
CA ALA A 183 -17.63 6.93 -3.24
C ALA A 183 -17.25 5.49 -3.67
N ASP A 184 -17.85 4.95 -4.74
CA ASP A 184 -17.65 3.58 -5.21
C ASP A 184 -16.83 3.46 -6.49
N VAL A 185 -16.81 4.52 -7.31
CA VAL A 185 -16.09 4.57 -8.58
C VAL A 185 -15.50 5.96 -8.74
N CYS A 186 -14.20 6.03 -8.97
CA CYS A 186 -13.48 7.29 -9.14
C CYS A 186 -12.46 7.17 -10.26
N SER A 187 -12.41 8.19 -11.11
CA SER A 187 -11.38 8.41 -12.12
C SER A 187 -10.71 9.75 -11.87
N VAL A 188 -9.40 9.78 -12.04
CA VAL A 188 -8.56 10.95 -11.80
C VAL A 188 -7.65 11.14 -13.00
N LEU A 189 -7.59 12.38 -13.50
CA LEU A 189 -6.54 12.86 -14.38
C LEU A 189 -5.67 13.84 -13.60
N MET A 190 -4.38 13.56 -13.53
CA MET A 190 -3.42 14.47 -12.90
C MET A 190 -2.22 14.72 -13.80
N ARG A 191 -1.49 15.80 -13.50
CA ARG A 191 -0.27 16.16 -14.19
C ARG A 191 0.91 16.03 -13.22
N CYS A 192 1.89 15.20 -13.58
CA CYS A 192 3.12 15.05 -12.80
C CYS A 192 4.29 15.62 -13.61
N GLY A 193 4.67 16.87 -13.34
CA GLY A 193 5.51 17.65 -14.27
C GLY A 193 4.76 17.88 -15.57
N GLU A 194 5.31 17.42 -16.69
CA GLU A 194 4.63 17.44 -18.01
C GLU A 194 3.90 16.12 -18.35
N VAL A 195 3.99 15.11 -17.49
CA VAL A 195 3.44 13.77 -17.74
C VAL A 195 1.96 13.71 -17.33
N PRO A 196 1.03 13.40 -18.25
CA PRO A 196 -0.34 13.07 -17.90
C PRO A 196 -0.40 11.70 -17.22
N VAL A 197 -1.13 11.63 -16.12
CA VAL A 197 -1.35 10.42 -15.34
C VAL A 197 -2.84 10.19 -15.14
N THR A 198 -3.30 8.98 -15.41
CA THR A 198 -4.68 8.56 -15.18
C THR A 198 -4.75 7.50 -14.09
N LEU A 199 -5.56 7.75 -13.06
CA LEU A 199 -5.88 6.75 -12.02
C LEU A 199 -7.36 6.38 -12.11
N SER A 200 -7.67 5.09 -11.94
CA SER A 200 -9.05 4.61 -11.90
C SER A 200 -9.23 3.57 -10.80
N ALA A 201 -10.18 3.81 -9.90
CA ALA A 201 -10.54 2.88 -8.84
C ALA A 201 -12.04 2.57 -8.86
N SER A 202 -12.39 1.30 -8.65
CA SER A 202 -13.80 0.87 -8.64
C SER A 202 -14.01 -0.34 -7.73
N ARG A 203 -15.07 -0.30 -6.93
CA ARG A 203 -15.59 -1.47 -6.20
C ARG A 203 -16.86 -2.05 -6.84
N LYS A 204 -17.28 -1.50 -8.00
CA LYS A 204 -18.48 -1.92 -8.74
C LYS A 204 -18.17 -2.75 -10.00
N SER A 205 -16.89 -2.92 -10.35
CA SER A 205 -16.53 -3.74 -11.51
C SER A 205 -16.84 -5.21 -11.26
N SER A 206 -17.14 -5.96 -12.31
CA SER A 206 -17.29 -7.42 -12.25
C SER A 206 -15.97 -8.19 -12.28
N LYS A 207 -14.87 -7.51 -12.65
CA LYS A 207 -13.54 -8.09 -12.76
C LYS A 207 -12.58 -7.39 -11.80
N LYS A 208 -11.74 -8.18 -11.10
CA LYS A 208 -10.62 -7.64 -10.34
C LYS A 208 -9.48 -7.28 -11.29
N ILE A 209 -9.01 -6.02 -11.19
CA ILE A 209 -7.92 -5.48 -12.01
C ILE A 209 -6.99 -4.72 -11.07
N ARG A 210 -5.69 -4.95 -11.22
CA ARG A 210 -4.63 -4.18 -10.56
C ARG A 210 -3.47 -4.08 -11.52
N MET A 211 -3.42 -3.01 -12.29
CA MET A 211 -2.44 -2.85 -13.34
C MET A 211 -1.82 -1.46 -13.34
N ILE A 212 -0.62 -1.39 -13.88
CA ILE A 212 0.06 -0.16 -14.27
C ILE A 212 0.47 -0.28 -15.74
N TYR A 213 0.31 0.82 -16.47
CA TYR A 213 0.71 0.99 -17.85
C TYR A 213 1.57 2.26 -17.94
N VAL A 214 2.74 2.16 -18.56
CA VAL A 214 3.67 3.29 -18.70
C VAL A 214 4.15 3.35 -20.15
N GLU A 215 4.04 4.51 -20.77
CA GLU A 215 4.63 4.78 -22.07
C GLU A 215 5.94 5.54 -21.90
N GLU A 216 6.97 5.10 -22.62
CA GLU A 216 8.22 5.81 -22.88
C GLU A 216 8.46 5.94 -24.38
N GLU A 217 9.46 6.70 -24.79
CA GLU A 217 9.75 6.96 -26.21
C GLU A 217 9.96 5.68 -27.01
N GLU A 218 10.70 4.70 -26.44
CA GLU A 218 11.15 3.50 -27.14
C GLU A 218 10.38 2.22 -26.76
N PHE A 219 9.53 2.28 -25.72
CA PHE A 219 8.82 1.11 -25.24
C PHE A 219 7.60 1.47 -24.40
N THR A 220 6.73 0.49 -24.22
CA THR A 220 5.61 0.53 -23.29
C THR A 220 5.78 -0.58 -22.26
N ILE A 221 5.42 -0.30 -21.01
CA ILE A 221 5.42 -1.27 -19.91
C ILE A 221 3.98 -1.56 -19.51
N GLU A 222 3.66 -2.84 -19.35
CA GLU A 222 2.47 -3.32 -18.66
C GLU A 222 2.89 -4.11 -17.41
N GLY A 223 2.39 -3.68 -16.24
CA GLY A 223 2.60 -4.39 -14.97
C GLY A 223 1.27 -4.88 -14.40
N ASP A 224 1.19 -6.17 -14.06
CA ASP A 224 0.07 -6.75 -13.33
C ASP A 224 0.49 -7.10 -11.90
N PHE A 225 -0.09 -6.36 -10.93
CA PHE A 225 0.21 -6.53 -9.50
C PHE A 225 -0.29 -7.86 -8.94
N MET A 226 -1.30 -8.49 -9.59
CA MET A 226 -1.89 -9.73 -9.08
C MET A 226 -1.06 -10.94 -9.50
N SER A 227 -0.67 -11.00 -10.78
CA SER A 227 0.19 -12.06 -11.29
C SER A 227 1.68 -11.80 -11.02
N GLN A 228 2.02 -10.56 -10.62
CA GLN A 228 3.40 -10.09 -10.44
C GLN A 228 4.22 -10.28 -11.72
N GLU A 229 3.67 -9.77 -12.81
CA GLU A 229 4.29 -9.83 -14.13
C GLU A 229 4.51 -8.43 -14.67
N VAL A 230 5.65 -8.25 -15.37
CA VAL A 230 5.99 -7.03 -16.11
C VAL A 230 6.34 -7.43 -17.52
N THR A 231 5.66 -6.79 -18.48
CA THR A 231 5.88 -6.99 -19.91
C THR A 231 6.30 -5.67 -20.53
N ILE A 232 7.33 -5.71 -21.38
CA ILE A 232 7.83 -4.56 -22.14
C ILE A 232 7.54 -4.81 -23.62
N TYR A 233 6.85 -3.87 -24.25
CA TYR A 233 6.60 -3.84 -25.67
C TYR A 233 7.53 -2.82 -26.30
N ARG A 234 8.52 -3.29 -27.08
CA ARG A 234 9.47 -2.41 -27.79
C ARG A 234 8.79 -1.73 -28.97
N LYS A 235 9.16 -0.48 -29.20
CA LYS A 235 8.73 0.24 -30.41
C LYS A 235 9.24 -0.50 -31.65
N PRO A 236 8.40 -0.75 -32.65
CA PRO A 236 8.83 -1.47 -33.86
C PRO A 236 9.95 -0.73 -34.59
N GLY A 237 11.03 -1.43 -34.91
CA GLY A 237 12.20 -0.81 -35.55
C GLY A 237 11.99 -0.47 -37.02
N GLN A 238 11.32 -1.31 -37.78
CA GLN A 238 11.03 -1.10 -39.20
C GLN A 238 9.72 -1.75 -39.62
N TYR A 239 9.04 -1.08 -40.53
CA TYR A 239 7.93 -1.67 -41.27
C TYR A 239 8.48 -2.16 -42.61
N THR A 240 8.33 -3.44 -42.90
CA THR A 240 8.67 -3.99 -44.21
C THR A 240 7.39 -4.26 -44.98
N PHE A 241 7.45 -4.00 -46.28
CA PHE A 241 6.34 -4.29 -47.20
C PHE A 241 6.71 -5.58 -47.95
N GLU A 242 6.03 -6.67 -47.62
CA GLU A 242 6.26 -7.99 -48.21
C GLU A 242 4.97 -8.47 -48.89
N ALA A 243 5.05 -8.79 -50.18
CA ALA A 243 3.98 -9.46 -50.90
C ALA A 243 2.57 -8.84 -50.69
N GLU A 244 2.43 -7.53 -50.86
CA GLU A 244 1.17 -6.77 -50.68
C GLU A 244 0.64 -6.61 -49.25
N ARG A 245 1.44 -6.93 -48.22
CA ARG A 245 1.10 -6.66 -46.82
C ARG A 245 2.23 -5.98 -46.07
N TYR A 246 1.81 -5.16 -45.11
CA TYR A 246 2.74 -4.63 -44.11
C TYR A 246 3.09 -5.72 -43.12
N VAL A 247 4.38 -5.93 -42.89
CA VAL A 247 4.89 -6.79 -41.84
C VAL A 247 5.59 -5.92 -40.82
N GLN A 248 5.21 -6.11 -39.56
CA GLN A 248 5.81 -5.41 -38.41
C GLN A 248 6.35 -6.45 -37.43
N GLU A 249 7.60 -6.34 -37.08
CA GLU A 249 8.18 -7.14 -36.00
C GLU A 249 7.85 -6.49 -34.65
N ASN A 250 7.21 -7.23 -33.75
CA ASN A 250 6.92 -6.80 -32.39
C ASN A 250 7.83 -7.55 -31.42
N ILE A 251 8.69 -6.84 -30.71
CA ILE A 251 9.54 -7.40 -29.66
C ILE A 251 8.81 -7.23 -28.33
N ILE A 252 8.49 -8.36 -27.71
CA ILE A 252 7.85 -8.42 -26.40
C ILE A 252 8.80 -9.10 -25.43
N GLU A 253 9.20 -8.39 -24.38
CA GLU A 253 10.08 -8.87 -23.35
C GLU A 253 9.26 -9.13 -22.07
N LYS A 254 9.47 -10.28 -21.43
CA LYS A 254 8.97 -10.53 -20.08
C LYS A 254 10.08 -10.34 -19.09
N VAL A 255 9.88 -9.42 -18.14
CA VAL A 255 10.83 -9.16 -17.06
C VAL A 255 10.81 -10.32 -16.07
N MET A 256 12.00 -10.80 -15.70
CA MET A 256 12.11 -11.82 -14.66
C MET A 256 11.83 -11.20 -13.28
N VAL A 257 10.67 -11.46 -12.73
CA VAL A 257 10.27 -10.99 -11.40
C VAL A 257 10.38 -12.13 -10.40
N ASN A 258 11.10 -11.88 -9.30
CA ASN A 258 11.15 -12.83 -8.19
C ASN A 258 9.86 -12.69 -7.36
N LYS A 259 8.85 -13.50 -7.66
CA LYS A 259 7.53 -13.45 -7.04
C LYS A 259 7.61 -13.74 -5.54
N LEU A 260 6.97 -12.90 -4.74
CA LEU A 260 6.92 -13.04 -3.30
C LEU A 260 5.61 -12.46 -2.74
N GLU A 261 5.26 -12.82 -1.52
CA GLU A 261 4.12 -12.24 -0.83
C GLU A 261 4.47 -10.83 -0.31
N PRO A 262 3.81 -9.75 -0.80
CA PRO A 262 4.13 -8.38 -0.40
C PRO A 262 4.02 -8.15 1.11
N LEU A 263 2.98 -8.69 1.77
CA LEU A 263 2.82 -8.56 3.22
C LEU A 263 3.97 -9.20 3.99
N LYS A 264 4.44 -10.36 3.55
CA LYS A 264 5.59 -11.03 4.19
C LYS A 264 6.86 -10.19 4.07
N ARG A 265 7.06 -9.55 2.92
CA ARG A 265 8.19 -8.62 2.71
C ARG A 265 8.07 -7.39 3.60
N GLU A 266 6.89 -6.77 3.66
CA GLU A 266 6.62 -5.61 4.50
C GLU A 266 6.90 -5.89 5.98
N LEU A 267 6.28 -6.94 6.55
CA LEU A 267 6.41 -7.28 7.96
C LEU A 267 7.82 -7.76 8.32
N SER A 268 8.49 -8.49 7.42
CA SER A 268 9.90 -8.85 7.59
C SER A 268 10.80 -7.60 7.60
N THR A 269 10.56 -6.63 6.70
CA THR A 269 11.29 -5.37 6.68
C THR A 269 11.02 -4.55 7.94
N PHE A 270 9.76 -4.51 8.42
CA PHE A 270 9.44 -3.81 9.66
C PHE A 270 10.18 -4.39 10.86
N THR A 271 10.13 -5.72 11.03
CA THR A 271 10.85 -6.38 12.16
C THR A 271 12.36 -6.18 12.06
N GLU A 272 12.92 -6.14 10.84
CA GLU A 272 14.33 -5.86 10.63
C GLU A 272 14.68 -4.40 11.00
N CYS A 273 13.87 -3.44 10.57
CA CYS A 273 14.08 -2.03 10.93
C CYS A 273 14.02 -1.81 12.45
N VAL A 274 13.08 -2.47 13.14
CA VAL A 274 12.99 -2.40 14.61
C VAL A 274 14.23 -3.00 15.28
N GLU A 275 14.68 -4.18 14.84
CA GLU A 275 15.83 -4.88 15.42
C GLU A 275 17.12 -4.08 15.31
N TYR A 276 17.33 -3.42 14.18
CA TYR A 276 18.57 -2.67 13.89
C TYR A 276 18.45 -1.16 14.09
N GLY A 277 17.31 -0.65 14.55
CA GLY A 277 17.08 0.78 14.71
C GLY A 277 17.10 1.57 13.40
N LEU A 278 16.68 0.94 12.31
CA LEU A 278 16.67 1.55 10.98
C LEU A 278 15.33 2.24 10.69
N PRO A 279 15.32 3.28 9.84
CA PRO A 279 14.07 3.88 9.39
C PRO A 279 13.31 2.90 8.47
N PHE A 280 11.99 2.83 8.64
CA PHE A 280 11.15 2.05 7.74
C PHE A 280 11.02 2.76 6.38
N PRO A 281 11.02 2.02 5.25
CA PRO A 281 11.03 2.61 3.90
C PRO A 281 9.82 3.48 3.57
N ILE A 282 8.69 3.25 4.24
CA ILE A 282 7.46 4.00 4.05
C ILE A 282 7.22 4.85 5.30
N THR A 283 7.63 6.13 5.19
CA THR A 283 7.59 7.05 6.32
C THR A 283 6.20 7.64 6.56
N PRO A 284 5.91 8.11 7.78
CA PRO A 284 4.69 8.86 8.06
C PRO A 284 4.49 10.08 7.14
N ASP A 285 5.54 10.81 6.80
CA ASP A 285 5.45 11.99 5.93
C ASP A 285 4.96 11.62 4.53
N GLN A 286 5.45 10.51 3.97
CA GLN A 286 4.97 9.98 2.70
C GLN A 286 3.49 9.59 2.78
N ALA A 287 3.09 8.91 3.84
CA ALA A 287 1.69 8.50 4.05
C ALA A 287 0.75 9.69 4.27
N ILE A 288 1.19 10.73 4.97
CA ILE A 288 0.45 11.99 5.13
C ILE A 288 0.31 12.69 3.77
N HIS A 289 1.36 12.68 2.95
CA HIS A 289 1.27 13.24 1.60
C HIS A 289 0.28 12.47 0.72
N ASN A 290 0.31 11.13 0.76
CA ASN A 290 -0.66 10.30 0.05
C ASN A 290 -2.10 10.61 0.49
N LEU A 291 -2.33 10.73 1.80
CA LEU A 291 -3.64 11.06 2.35
C LEU A 291 -4.13 12.44 1.91
N ARG A 292 -3.22 13.44 1.84
CA ARG A 292 -3.54 14.79 1.33
C ARG A 292 -4.02 14.75 -0.12
N ILE A 293 -3.39 13.93 -0.96
CA ILE A 293 -3.86 13.75 -2.34
C ILE A 293 -5.22 13.05 -2.39
N CYS A 294 -5.47 12.09 -1.49
CA CYS A 294 -6.80 11.48 -1.37
C CYS A 294 -7.87 12.53 -1.00
N GLU A 295 -7.60 13.40 -0.04
CA GLU A 295 -8.51 14.49 0.36
C GLU A 295 -8.76 15.48 -0.81
N GLU A 296 -7.70 15.84 -1.57
CA GLU A 296 -7.83 16.74 -2.73
C GLU A 296 -8.69 16.11 -3.83
N ILE A 297 -8.48 14.82 -4.14
CA ILE A 297 -9.30 14.08 -5.10
C ILE A 297 -10.76 14.04 -4.63
N GLN A 298 -10.99 13.76 -3.35
CA GLN A 298 -12.32 13.70 -2.76
C GLN A 298 -13.05 15.04 -2.84
N ALA A 299 -12.34 16.14 -2.55
CA ALA A 299 -12.89 17.51 -2.68
C ALA A 299 -13.26 17.86 -4.13
N GLY A 300 -12.57 17.29 -5.11
CA GLY A 300 -12.88 17.45 -6.53
C GLY A 300 -14.17 16.76 -6.97
N LEU A 301 -14.58 15.68 -6.28
CA LEU A 301 -15.83 14.95 -6.61
C LEU A 301 -17.11 15.72 -6.20
N SER A 302 -16.97 16.70 -5.29
CA SER A 302 -18.08 17.49 -4.76
C SER A 302 -18.38 18.77 -5.56
N LYS A 303 -17.64 19.01 -6.64
CA LYS A 303 -17.77 20.15 -7.55
C LYS A 303 -18.41 19.73 -8.86
#